data_35bb577807b3c440df8589bfa4ebd358
#
_entry.id   35bb577807b3c440df8589bfa4ebd358
#
_cell.length_a   1.000
_cell.length_b   1.000
_cell.length_c   1.000
_cell.angle_alpha   90.00
_cell.angle_beta   90.00
_cell.angle_gamma   90.00
#
_symmetry.space_group_name_H-M   'P 1'
#
loop_
_entity.id
_entity.type
_entity.pdbx_description
1 polymer ?
#
loop_
_entity_poly.entity_id
_entity_poly.type
_entity_poly.pdbx_seq_one_letter_code
_entity_poly.pdbx_strand_id
1 'polypeptide(L)'
;MRGLSRLAALLEAFLFVKGDPVTMEELVSTLGENPDEIEKALALLKERYGKDDSGITLHETGAGWSLATKKEYDAWLTETLGTVSYTHL
;
A
#
# COMPACT_ATOMS: atom_id res chain seq x y z
N MET A 1 -5.43 21.70 6.00
CA MET A 1 -5.87 20.29 6.10
C MET A 1 -5.88 19.64 4.72
N ARG A 2 -5.35 18.45 4.61
CA ARG A 2 -5.35 17.72 3.33
C ARG A 2 -6.71 17.05 3.12
N GLY A 3 -7.19 17.04 1.87
CA GLY A 3 -8.33 16.22 1.53
C GLY A 3 -7.97 14.75 1.59
N LEU A 4 -8.97 13.89 1.74
CA LEU A 4 -8.74 12.45 1.86
C LEU A 4 -8.05 11.85 0.63
N SER A 5 -8.44 12.27 -0.57
CA SER A 5 -7.78 11.80 -1.80
C SER A 5 -6.31 12.15 -1.84
N ARG A 6 -5.95 13.34 -1.38
CA ARG A 6 -4.56 13.77 -1.36
C ARG A 6 -3.76 13.01 -0.32
N LEU A 7 -4.36 12.77 0.85
CA LEU A 7 -3.72 11.98 1.88
C LEU A 7 -3.48 10.55 1.38
N ALA A 8 -4.46 9.96 0.70
CA ALA A 8 -4.31 8.63 0.13
C ALA A 8 -3.18 8.59 -0.91
N ALA A 9 -3.05 9.63 -1.73
CA ALA A 9 -1.97 9.69 -2.72
C ALA A 9 -0.60 9.80 -2.06
N LEU A 10 -0.48 10.59 -1.01
CA LEU A 10 0.76 10.71 -0.26
C LEU A 10 1.13 9.41 0.43
N LEU A 11 0.13 8.75 1.01
CA LEU A 11 0.30 7.46 1.66
C LEU A 11 0.78 6.41 0.65
N GLU A 12 0.15 6.37 -0.53
CA GLU A 12 0.55 5.46 -1.60
C GLU A 12 2.00 5.68 -2.01
N ALA A 13 2.38 6.94 -2.24
CA ALA A 13 3.74 7.28 -2.63
C ALA A 13 4.75 6.88 -1.55
N PHE A 14 4.41 7.12 -0.29
CA PHE A 14 5.28 6.77 0.82
C PHE A 14 5.46 5.25 0.94
N LEU A 15 4.36 4.50 0.88
CA LEU A 15 4.43 3.04 0.95
C LEU A 15 5.21 2.46 -0.22
N PHE A 16 5.03 3.03 -1.41
CA PHE A 16 5.76 2.58 -2.60
C PHE A 16 7.27 2.74 -2.43
N VAL A 17 7.70 3.90 -1.95
CA VAL A 17 9.13 4.20 -1.78
C VAL A 17 9.74 3.36 -0.66
N LYS A 18 9.00 3.14 0.43
CA LYS A 18 9.50 2.36 1.56
C LYS A 18 9.74 0.89 1.19
N GLY A 19 8.82 0.29 0.46
CA GLY A 19 8.91 -1.11 0.08
C GLY A 19 8.64 -2.10 1.22
N ASP A 20 9.08 -1.78 2.43
CA ASP A 20 8.89 -2.63 3.62
C ASP A 20 7.63 -2.21 4.38
N PRO A 21 7.05 -3.10 5.21
CA PRO A 21 5.87 -2.74 6.00
C PRO A 21 6.12 -1.54 6.91
N VAL A 22 5.12 -0.67 7.01
CA VAL A 22 5.18 0.57 7.78
C VAL A 22 4.09 0.53 8.86
N THR A 23 4.46 0.82 10.10
CA THR A 23 3.52 0.80 11.22
C THR A 23 2.63 2.05 11.22
N MET A 24 1.52 1.97 11.96
CA MET A 24 0.65 3.13 12.13
C MET A 24 1.41 4.30 12.77
N GLU A 25 2.25 4.01 13.74
CA GLU A 25 3.06 5.03 14.41
C GLU A 25 3.93 5.80 13.42
N GLU A 26 4.57 5.09 12.52
CA GLU A 26 5.42 5.70 11.51
C GLU A 26 4.58 6.51 10.52
N LEU A 27 3.41 6.01 10.15
CA LEU A 27 2.51 6.73 9.25
C LEU A 27 2.02 8.04 9.88
N VAL A 28 1.60 7.98 11.15
CA VAL A 28 1.18 9.17 11.88
C VAL A 28 2.30 10.20 11.94
N SER A 29 3.49 9.77 12.31
CA SER A 29 4.66 10.64 12.43
C SER A 29 5.06 11.27 11.10
N THR A 30 5.08 10.46 10.05
CA THR A 30 5.57 10.90 8.74
C THR A 30 4.56 11.81 8.03
N LEU A 31 3.29 11.44 8.07
CA LEU A 31 2.26 12.18 7.34
C LEU A 31 1.69 13.35 8.13
N GLY A 32 1.91 13.38 9.43
CA GLY A 32 1.41 14.45 10.27
C GLY A 32 -0.10 14.46 10.42
N GLU A 33 -0.74 13.28 10.35
CA GLU A 33 -2.18 13.12 10.48
C GLU A 33 -2.49 12.17 11.62
N ASN A 34 -3.72 12.24 12.14
CA ASN A 34 -4.11 11.33 13.21
C ASN A 34 -4.46 9.94 12.66
N PRO A 35 -4.47 8.91 13.53
CA PRO A 35 -4.73 7.53 13.06
C PRO A 35 -6.08 7.36 12.35
N ASP A 36 -7.12 8.08 12.76
CA ASP A 36 -8.43 7.95 12.11
C ASP A 36 -8.38 8.38 10.65
N GLU A 37 -7.69 9.49 10.37
CA GLU A 37 -7.55 9.98 9.01
C GLU A 37 -6.70 9.02 8.17
N ILE A 38 -5.65 8.46 8.76
CA ILE A 38 -4.80 7.50 8.08
C ILE A 38 -5.57 6.23 7.76
N GLU A 39 -6.40 5.74 8.69
CA GLU A 39 -7.24 4.57 8.42
C GLU A 39 -8.21 4.81 7.28
N LYS A 40 -8.80 6.00 7.19
CA LYS A 40 -9.67 6.36 6.08
C LYS A 40 -8.91 6.34 4.75
N ALA A 41 -7.69 6.85 4.74
CA ALA A 41 -6.85 6.86 3.54
C ALA A 41 -6.45 5.43 3.14
N LEU A 42 -6.12 4.59 4.11
CA LEU A 42 -5.81 3.18 3.84
C LEU A 42 -7.02 2.46 3.25
N ALA A 43 -8.21 2.72 3.79
CA ALA A 43 -9.44 2.12 3.27
C ALA A 43 -9.71 2.57 1.83
N LEU A 44 -9.45 3.84 1.53
CA LEU A 44 -9.61 4.36 0.18
C LEU A 44 -8.65 3.71 -0.80
N LEU A 45 -7.40 3.52 -0.40
CA LEU A 45 -6.42 2.81 -1.24
C LEU A 45 -6.85 1.37 -1.47
N LYS A 46 -7.30 0.69 -0.42
CA LYS A 46 -7.75 -0.69 -0.53
C LYS A 46 -8.92 -0.82 -1.51
N GLU A 47 -9.84 0.13 -1.46
CA GLU A 47 -10.98 0.17 -2.39
C GLU A 47 -10.50 0.36 -3.82
N ARG A 48 -9.56 1.28 -4.05
CA ARG A 48 -9.01 1.54 -5.39
C ARG A 48 -8.32 0.30 -5.96
N TYR A 49 -7.56 -0.40 -5.11
CA TYR A 49 -6.83 -1.59 -5.54
C TYR A 49 -7.72 -2.83 -5.67
N GLY A 50 -8.93 -2.77 -5.15
CA GLY A 50 -9.89 -3.85 -5.29
C GLY A 50 -10.46 -4.02 -6.68
N LYS A 51 -10.19 -3.08 -7.58
CA LYS A 51 -10.71 -3.12 -8.94
C LYS A 51 -9.82 -3.97 -9.84
N ASP A 52 -10.43 -4.51 -10.91
CA ASP A 52 -9.74 -5.41 -11.84
C ASP A 52 -8.62 -4.75 -12.62
N ASP A 53 -8.62 -3.42 -12.70
CA ASP A 53 -7.62 -2.68 -13.47
C ASP A 53 -6.35 -2.36 -12.66
N SER A 54 -6.22 -2.88 -11.45
CA SER A 54 -5.04 -2.68 -10.62
C SER A 54 -4.29 -3.99 -10.42
N GLY A 55 -2.98 -3.98 -10.65
CA GLY A 55 -2.12 -5.13 -10.41
C GLY A 55 -1.54 -5.20 -9.01
N ILE A 56 -1.74 -4.13 -8.21
CA ILE A 56 -1.20 -4.07 -6.84
C ILE A 56 -2.33 -3.98 -5.83
N THR A 57 -1.99 -4.26 -4.58
CA THR A 57 -2.93 -4.20 -3.47
C THR A 57 -2.22 -3.71 -2.21
N LEU A 58 -3.00 -3.28 -1.23
CA LEU A 58 -2.50 -2.93 0.09
C LEU A 58 -2.41 -4.21 0.92
N HIS A 59 -1.21 -4.51 1.39
CA HIS A 59 -0.95 -5.72 2.18
C HIS A 59 -0.76 -5.32 3.64
N GLU A 60 -1.56 -5.92 4.51
CA GLU A 60 -1.49 -5.67 5.95
C GLU A 60 -0.97 -6.91 6.66
N THR A 61 0.07 -6.73 7.49
CA THR A 61 0.64 -7.81 8.30
C THR A 61 0.82 -7.30 9.73
N GLY A 62 1.27 -8.18 10.62
CA GLY A 62 1.63 -7.76 11.97
C GLY A 62 2.73 -6.71 12.02
N ALA A 63 3.53 -6.59 10.96
CA ALA A 63 4.60 -5.59 10.86
C ALA A 63 4.11 -4.24 10.31
N GLY A 64 2.88 -4.15 9.81
CA GLY A 64 2.31 -2.92 9.27
C GLY A 64 1.75 -3.07 7.87
N TRP A 65 1.75 -1.97 7.13
CA TRP A 65 1.18 -1.90 5.77
C TRP A 65 2.26 -1.73 4.72
N SER A 66 2.08 -2.39 3.59
CA SER A 66 2.96 -2.24 2.43
C SER A 66 2.14 -2.42 1.16
N LEU A 67 2.71 -2.04 0.03
CA LEU A 67 2.11 -2.34 -1.28
C LEU A 67 2.71 -3.64 -1.78
N ALA A 68 1.88 -4.45 -2.44
CA ALA A 68 2.30 -5.75 -2.96
C ALA A 68 1.55 -6.04 -4.26
N THR A 69 2.07 -6.94 -5.06
CA THR A 69 1.34 -7.42 -6.24
C THR A 69 0.19 -8.32 -5.80
N LYS A 70 -0.89 -8.32 -6.57
CA LYS A 70 -2.03 -9.19 -6.29
C LYS A 70 -1.62 -10.64 -6.56
N LYS A 71 -2.09 -11.56 -5.71
CA LYS A 71 -1.78 -12.98 -5.82
C LYS A 71 -2.18 -13.57 -7.15
N GLU A 72 -3.25 -13.07 -7.75
CA GLU A 72 -3.74 -13.58 -9.03
C GLU A 72 -2.73 -13.39 -10.17
N TYR A 73 -1.76 -12.51 -10.00
CA TYR A 73 -0.72 -12.27 -11.00
C TYR A 73 0.62 -12.93 -10.65
N ASP A 74 0.73 -13.56 -9.49
CA ASP A 74 2.00 -14.10 -9.00
C ASP A 74 2.57 -15.17 -9.93
N ALA A 75 1.73 -16.08 -10.42
CA ALA A 75 2.18 -17.14 -11.32
C ALA A 75 2.73 -16.56 -12.61
N TRP A 76 2.03 -15.59 -13.19
CA TRP A 76 2.46 -14.92 -14.42
C TRP A 76 3.78 -14.17 -14.20
N LEU A 77 3.89 -13.46 -13.09
CA LEU A 77 5.11 -12.71 -12.77
C LEU A 77 6.30 -13.65 -12.55
N THR A 78 6.07 -14.77 -11.86
CA THR A 78 7.11 -15.76 -11.63
C THR A 78 7.60 -16.36 -12.95
N GLU A 79 6.69 -16.70 -13.85
CA GLU A 79 7.03 -17.23 -15.17
C GLU A 79 7.81 -16.22 -16.00
N THR A 80 7.46 -14.93 -15.88
CA THR A 80 8.05 -13.87 -16.68
C THR A 80 9.41 -13.43 -16.15
N LEU A 81 9.54 -13.29 -14.82
CA LEU A 81 10.71 -12.71 -14.17
C LEU A 81 11.56 -13.73 -13.41
N GLY A 82 11.08 -14.95 -13.23
CA GLY A 82 11.74 -16.01 -12.48
C GLY A 82 11.35 -16.04 -11.02
N THR A 83 11.42 -14.90 -10.31
CA THR A 83 11.02 -14.82 -8.91
C THR A 83 10.27 -13.53 -8.66
N VAL A 84 9.36 -13.55 -7.66
CA VAL A 84 8.59 -12.38 -7.26
C VAL A 84 8.81 -12.13 -5.78
N SER A 85 9.11 -10.87 -5.42
CA SER A 85 9.20 -10.45 -4.03
C SER A 85 8.03 -9.50 -3.72
N TYR A 86 7.29 -9.79 -2.67
CA TYR A 86 6.16 -8.97 -2.27
C TYR A 86 6.57 -7.63 -1.66
N THR A 87 7.83 -7.50 -1.28
CA THR A 87 8.35 -6.28 -0.67
C THR A 87 8.98 -5.32 -1.67
N HIS A 88 9.02 -5.70 -2.95
CA HIS A 88 9.63 -4.86 -3.99
C HIS A 88 8.65 -4.62 -5.12
N LEU A 89 8.39 -3.38 -5.38
CA LEU A 89 7.56 -2.95 -6.50
C LEU A 89 8.39 -2.19 -7.52
#